data_f172b54b215eee5be003900db5422550
#
_entry.id   f172b54b215eee5be003900db5422550
#
_cell.length_a   1.000
_cell.length_b   1.000
_cell.length_c   1.000
_cell.angle_alpha   90.00
_cell.angle_beta   90.00
_cell.angle_gamma   90.00
#
_symmetry.space_group_name_H-M   'P 1'
#
loop_
_entity.id
_entity.type
_entity.pdbx_description
1 polymer ?
#
loop_
_entity_poly.entity_id
_entity_poly.type
_entity_poly.pdbx_seq_one_letter_code
_entity_poly.pdbx_strand_id
1 'polypeptide(L)'
;MLFRSGNLIAAKNSLTLAKQGYDLMDKKRNILIRELMDLIDEAKDIQGEIDTTFTRAYACLQRANIQHGISKVEELAYTVPIEDSIQIQTRSIMGTEIPHVKYDAHENQLTYAMDGTFESIDVAREAFRQVKDLTIKLSMVENAAYRLATSIKKTQKRANALKNITIPTYTGLVYKISNELEEKEREEFTRLKVIKRMKQKNTILKNQK
;
A
#
# COMPACT_ATOMS: atom_id res chain seq x y z
N MET A 1 -15.14 -38.94 -7.31
CA MET A 1 -16.03 -38.41 -6.24
C MET A 1 -16.18 -36.88 -6.25
N LEU A 2 -15.86 -36.18 -7.33
CA LEU A 2 -15.90 -34.70 -7.44
C LEU A 2 -17.31 -34.14 -7.72
N PHE A 3 -18.21 -34.94 -8.27
CA PHE A 3 -19.51 -34.47 -8.78
C PHE A 3 -20.65 -34.76 -7.80
N ARG A 4 -20.72 -33.97 -6.73
CA ARG A 4 -21.81 -33.96 -5.74
C ARG A 4 -22.34 -32.51 -5.61
N SER A 5 -23.64 -32.37 -5.31
CA SER A 5 -24.29 -31.08 -5.08
C SER A 5 -23.58 -30.22 -4.03
N GLY A 6 -23.03 -30.84 -2.97
CA GLY A 6 -22.24 -30.15 -1.96
C GLY A 6 -20.96 -29.50 -2.52
N ASN A 7 -20.28 -30.17 -3.47
CA ASN A 7 -19.07 -29.60 -4.10
C ASN A 7 -19.42 -28.46 -5.07
N LEU A 8 -20.60 -28.48 -5.71
CA LEU A 8 -21.08 -27.38 -6.51
C LEU A 8 -21.31 -26.12 -5.66
N ILE A 9 -21.96 -26.30 -4.49
CA ILE A 9 -22.20 -25.20 -3.55
C ILE A 9 -20.87 -24.59 -3.05
N ALA A 10 -19.93 -25.46 -2.66
CA ALA A 10 -18.61 -25.04 -2.22
C ALA A 10 -17.85 -24.28 -3.31
N ALA A 11 -17.90 -24.74 -4.57
CA ALA A 11 -17.26 -24.10 -5.71
C ALA A 11 -17.92 -22.73 -6.03
N LYS A 12 -19.25 -22.64 -5.97
CA LYS A 12 -19.99 -21.38 -6.14
C LYS A 12 -19.65 -20.37 -5.04
N ASN A 13 -19.55 -20.79 -3.79
CA ASN A 13 -19.18 -19.94 -2.67
C ASN A 13 -17.74 -19.43 -2.85
N SER A 14 -16.80 -20.31 -3.23
CA SER A 14 -15.41 -19.92 -3.51
C SER A 14 -15.32 -18.93 -4.67
N LEU A 15 -16.11 -19.10 -5.72
CA LEU A 15 -16.19 -18.14 -6.83
C LEU A 15 -16.70 -16.78 -6.38
N THR A 16 -17.74 -16.76 -5.56
CA THR A 16 -18.32 -15.51 -5.01
C THR A 16 -17.30 -14.79 -4.13
N LEU A 17 -16.64 -15.52 -3.22
CA LEU A 17 -15.56 -14.98 -2.39
C LEU A 17 -14.38 -14.43 -3.22
N ALA A 18 -14.00 -15.14 -4.29
CA ALA A 18 -12.93 -14.68 -5.18
C ALA A 18 -13.30 -13.38 -5.91
N LYS A 19 -14.54 -13.24 -6.37
CA LYS A 19 -15.04 -12.00 -6.98
C LYS A 19 -15.07 -10.84 -5.97
N GLN A 20 -15.62 -11.06 -4.78
CA GLN A 20 -15.64 -10.07 -3.71
C GLN A 20 -14.22 -9.67 -3.28
N GLY A 21 -13.32 -10.66 -3.17
CA GLY A 21 -11.91 -10.43 -2.87
C GLY A 21 -11.21 -9.59 -3.93
N TYR A 22 -11.49 -9.81 -5.21
CA TYR A 22 -10.98 -8.98 -6.30
C TYR A 22 -11.47 -7.54 -6.18
N ASP A 23 -12.77 -7.32 -5.98
CA ASP A 23 -13.36 -5.98 -5.84
C ASP A 23 -12.77 -5.21 -4.65
N LEU A 24 -12.57 -5.90 -3.52
CA LEU A 24 -11.93 -5.31 -2.35
C LEU A 24 -10.46 -4.93 -2.61
N MET A 25 -9.69 -5.79 -3.30
CA MET A 25 -8.31 -5.51 -3.65
C MET A 25 -8.21 -4.35 -4.64
N ASP A 26 -9.13 -4.26 -5.59
CA ASP A 26 -9.18 -3.16 -6.55
C ASP A 26 -9.51 -1.82 -5.88
N LYS A 27 -10.51 -1.79 -5.01
CA LYS A 27 -10.84 -0.61 -4.20
C LYS A 27 -9.67 -0.19 -3.30
N LYS A 28 -9.03 -1.16 -2.62
CA LYS A 28 -7.84 -0.90 -1.80
C LYS A 28 -6.72 -0.26 -2.63
N ARG A 29 -6.43 -0.83 -3.80
CA ARG A 29 -5.41 -0.30 -4.72
C ARG A 29 -5.70 1.14 -5.11
N ASN A 30 -6.95 1.45 -5.47
CA ASN A 30 -7.34 2.77 -5.93
C ASN A 30 -7.20 3.83 -4.82
N ILE A 31 -7.50 3.47 -3.57
CA ILE A 31 -7.30 4.37 -2.42
C ILE A 31 -5.79 4.61 -2.20
N LEU A 32 -4.98 3.53 -2.19
CA LEU A 32 -3.54 3.65 -2.01
C LEU A 32 -2.88 4.48 -3.13
N ILE A 33 -3.39 4.41 -4.37
CA ILE A 33 -2.88 5.23 -5.48
C ILE A 33 -3.19 6.71 -5.25
N ARG A 34 -4.38 7.08 -4.77
CA ARG A 34 -4.72 8.48 -4.46
C ARG A 34 -3.79 9.03 -3.39
N GLU A 35 -3.65 8.32 -2.27
CA GLU A 35 -2.73 8.71 -1.20
C GLU A 35 -1.27 8.84 -1.69
N LEU A 36 -0.85 7.95 -2.60
CA LEU A 36 0.49 8.05 -3.20
C LEU A 36 0.63 9.31 -4.06
N MET A 37 -0.39 9.66 -4.83
CA MET A 37 -0.34 10.88 -5.67
C MET A 37 -0.29 12.14 -4.82
N ASP A 38 -1.09 12.20 -3.75
CA ASP A 38 -1.07 13.33 -2.81
C ASP A 38 0.33 13.49 -2.17
N LEU A 39 0.98 12.38 -1.77
CA LEU A 39 2.36 12.42 -1.25
C LEU A 39 3.40 12.81 -2.30
N ILE A 40 3.21 12.43 -3.56
CA ILE A 40 4.12 12.84 -4.65
C ILE A 40 4.04 14.35 -4.90
N ASP A 41 2.85 14.90 -4.86
CA ASP A 41 2.65 16.34 -5.07
C ASP A 41 3.23 17.12 -3.88
N GLU A 42 3.00 16.67 -2.62
CA GLU A 42 3.64 17.23 -1.44
C GLU A 42 5.18 17.13 -1.52
N ALA A 43 5.73 16.02 -1.98
CA ALA A 43 7.18 15.84 -2.14
C ALA A 43 7.78 16.82 -3.15
N LYS A 44 7.08 17.09 -4.27
CA LYS A 44 7.54 18.06 -5.27
C LYS A 44 7.58 19.48 -4.74
N ASP A 45 6.54 19.87 -3.97
CA ASP A 45 6.48 21.19 -3.35
C ASP A 45 7.64 21.39 -2.37
N ILE A 46 7.84 20.41 -1.47
CA ILE A 46 8.96 20.44 -0.53
C ILE A 46 10.32 20.45 -1.26
N GLN A 47 10.46 19.70 -2.37
CA GLN A 47 11.69 19.63 -3.14
C GLN A 47 12.02 20.98 -3.79
N GLY A 48 11.03 21.70 -4.29
CA GLY A 48 11.20 23.07 -4.80
C GLY A 48 11.63 24.07 -3.71
N GLU A 49 11.05 23.93 -2.49
CA GLU A 49 11.45 24.75 -1.34
C GLU A 49 12.87 24.41 -0.86
N ILE A 50 13.23 23.14 -0.84
CA ILE A 50 14.55 22.69 -0.43
C ILE A 50 15.64 23.27 -1.33
N ASP A 51 15.48 23.23 -2.64
CA ASP A 51 16.51 23.69 -3.59
C ASP A 51 16.79 25.20 -3.40
N THR A 52 15.76 26.00 -3.19
CA THR A 52 15.90 27.43 -2.93
C THR A 52 16.53 27.72 -1.57
N THR A 53 16.11 26.97 -0.53
CA THR A 53 16.60 27.13 0.84
C THR A 53 18.04 26.68 0.97
N PHE A 54 18.44 25.57 0.32
CA PHE A 54 19.86 25.14 0.25
C PHE A 54 20.74 26.18 -0.42
N THR A 55 20.30 26.71 -1.57
CA THR A 55 21.06 27.75 -2.28
C THR A 55 21.30 28.98 -1.38
N ARG A 56 20.26 29.41 -0.64
CA ARG A 56 20.37 30.49 0.34
C ARG A 56 21.31 30.11 1.50
N ALA A 57 21.16 28.90 2.06
CA ALA A 57 21.96 28.47 3.19
C ALA A 57 23.47 28.41 2.85
N TYR A 58 23.82 27.87 1.68
CA TYR A 58 25.20 27.85 1.22
C TYR A 58 25.76 29.26 0.91
N ALA A 59 24.94 30.16 0.39
CA ALA A 59 25.37 31.56 0.21
C ALA A 59 25.64 32.25 1.56
N CYS A 60 24.83 31.98 2.59
CA CYS A 60 25.07 32.48 3.94
C CYS A 60 26.33 31.87 4.57
N LEU A 61 26.55 30.56 4.40
CA LEU A 61 27.77 29.88 4.86
C LEU A 61 29.01 30.42 4.17
N GLN A 62 28.98 30.67 2.86
CA GLN A 62 30.06 31.27 2.12
C GLN A 62 30.42 32.65 2.66
N ARG A 63 29.43 33.47 2.99
CA ARG A 63 29.63 34.79 3.61
C ARG A 63 30.29 34.66 4.98
N ALA A 64 29.84 33.71 5.82
CA ALA A 64 30.43 33.42 7.11
C ALA A 64 31.91 32.96 6.98
N ASN A 65 32.21 32.10 6.02
CA ASN A 65 33.56 31.63 5.73
C ASN A 65 34.51 32.77 5.28
N ILE A 66 34.03 33.74 4.52
CA ILE A 66 34.79 34.90 4.08
C ILE A 66 35.11 35.81 5.28
N GLN A 67 34.18 35.98 6.23
CA GLN A 67 34.38 36.89 7.38
C GLN A 67 35.22 36.29 8.49
N HIS A 68 35.08 34.99 8.76
CA HIS A 68 35.71 34.33 9.91
C HIS A 68 36.87 33.41 9.56
N GLY A 69 36.95 32.99 8.30
CA GLY A 69 37.82 31.90 7.87
C GLY A 69 37.22 30.54 8.10
N ILE A 70 37.56 29.59 7.23
CA ILE A 70 36.99 28.22 7.21
C ILE A 70 37.25 27.48 8.51
N SER A 71 38.47 27.56 9.07
CA SER A 71 38.82 26.85 10.30
C SER A 71 38.01 27.29 11.51
N LYS A 72 37.69 28.58 11.62
CA LYS A 72 36.86 29.11 12.72
C LYS A 72 35.41 28.65 12.61
N VAL A 73 34.86 28.64 11.39
CA VAL A 73 33.51 28.17 11.13
C VAL A 73 33.40 26.67 11.39
N GLU A 74 34.41 25.88 11.06
CA GLU A 74 34.51 24.45 11.36
C GLU A 74 34.53 24.19 12.87
N GLU A 75 35.34 24.92 13.64
CA GLU A 75 35.36 24.83 15.11
C GLU A 75 33.97 25.09 15.70
N LEU A 76 33.27 26.12 15.21
CA LEU A 76 31.93 26.47 15.65
C LEU A 76 30.90 25.39 15.27
N ALA A 77 31.04 24.76 14.12
CA ALA A 77 30.18 23.68 13.70
C ALA A 77 30.22 22.47 14.65
N TYR A 78 31.37 22.15 15.25
CA TYR A 78 31.48 21.10 16.26
C TYR A 78 30.75 21.41 17.58
N THR A 79 30.40 22.67 17.86
CA THR A 79 29.63 23.05 19.05
C THR A 79 28.14 22.82 18.90
N VAL A 80 27.66 22.60 17.67
CA VAL A 80 26.22 22.35 17.40
C VAL A 80 25.87 20.94 17.87
N PRO A 81 24.87 20.77 18.76
CA PRO A 81 24.48 19.46 19.26
C PRO A 81 23.86 18.61 18.15
N ILE A 82 24.07 17.30 18.24
CA ILE A 82 23.44 16.34 17.36
C ILE A 82 21.93 16.31 17.68
N GLU A 83 21.11 16.25 16.66
CA GLU A 83 19.66 16.20 16.79
C GLU A 83 19.19 14.79 17.22
N ASP A 84 18.65 14.66 18.42
CA ASP A 84 18.14 13.42 19.02
C ASP A 84 16.65 13.44 19.33
N SER A 85 15.95 14.56 19.04
CA SER A 85 14.52 14.74 19.34
C SER A 85 13.60 14.04 18.32
N ILE A 86 14.15 13.40 17.29
CA ILE A 86 13.38 12.77 16.22
C ILE A 86 12.72 11.49 16.73
N GLN A 87 11.39 11.49 16.85
CA GLN A 87 10.60 10.31 17.21
C GLN A 87 9.84 9.81 15.99
N ILE A 88 10.06 8.54 15.61
CA ILE A 88 9.37 7.91 14.49
C ILE A 88 8.13 7.20 15.05
N GLN A 89 6.96 7.69 14.68
CA GLN A 89 5.66 7.05 14.92
C GLN A 89 5.19 6.38 13.63
N THR A 90 4.24 5.45 13.74
CA THR A 90 3.63 4.81 12.57
C THR A 90 2.16 5.18 12.47
N ARG A 91 1.72 5.60 11.30
CA ARG A 91 0.32 5.77 10.93
C ARG A 91 -0.05 4.67 9.94
N SER A 92 -1.24 4.08 10.08
CA SER A 92 -1.70 3.05 9.15
C SER A 92 -2.70 3.61 8.15
N ILE A 93 -2.43 3.43 6.85
CA ILE A 93 -3.36 3.72 5.77
C ILE A 93 -3.72 2.40 5.09
N MET A 94 -4.99 1.99 5.17
CA MET A 94 -5.47 0.73 4.60
C MET A 94 -4.61 -0.50 4.97
N GLY A 95 -4.09 -0.55 6.22
CA GLY A 95 -3.22 -1.62 6.70
C GLY A 95 -1.80 -1.57 6.13
N THR A 96 -1.38 -0.43 5.59
CA THR A 96 0.03 -0.13 5.26
C THR A 96 0.54 0.85 6.29
N GLU A 97 1.58 0.47 7.02
CA GLU A 97 2.23 1.32 8.01
C GLU A 97 3.12 2.34 7.30
N ILE A 98 2.87 3.61 7.58
CA ILE A 98 3.62 4.75 7.05
C ILE A 98 4.34 5.42 8.21
N PRO A 99 5.62 5.79 8.08
CA PRO A 99 6.32 6.54 9.11
C PRO A 99 5.73 7.95 9.20
N HIS A 100 5.50 8.39 10.42
CA HIS A 100 5.18 9.75 10.77
C HIS A 100 6.20 10.24 11.78
N VAL A 101 6.95 11.26 11.42
CA VAL A 101 7.98 11.82 12.30
C VAL A 101 7.36 12.88 13.18
N LYS A 102 7.46 12.71 14.49
CA LYS A 102 7.31 13.80 15.45
C LYS A 102 8.69 14.36 15.75
N TYR A 103 8.82 15.64 15.51
CA TYR A 103 10.04 16.37 15.70
C TYR A 103 9.70 17.61 16.55
N ASP A 104 10.26 17.65 17.75
CA ASP A 104 10.21 18.82 18.61
C ASP A 104 11.50 19.60 18.39
N ALA A 105 11.42 20.68 17.62
CA ALA A 105 12.56 21.54 17.38
C ALA A 105 13.11 22.05 18.73
N HIS A 106 14.35 21.68 19.03
CA HIS A 106 15.01 22.23 20.19
C HIS A 106 15.02 23.76 20.16
N GLU A 107 14.73 24.39 21.32
CA GLU A 107 14.87 25.82 21.46
C GLU A 107 16.26 26.28 21.02
N ASN A 108 16.30 27.46 20.43
CA ASN A 108 17.50 28.04 19.82
C ASN A 108 18.55 28.40 20.91
N GLN A 109 19.14 27.39 21.55
CA GLN A 109 20.21 27.62 22.51
C GLN A 109 21.48 27.99 21.75
N LEU A 110 22.05 29.15 22.10
CA LEU A 110 23.37 29.55 21.62
C LEU A 110 24.42 28.63 22.25
N THR A 111 25.11 27.85 21.42
CA THR A 111 26.13 26.87 21.83
C THR A 111 27.57 27.40 21.70
N TYR A 112 27.72 28.61 21.19
CA TYR A 112 29.02 29.29 21.04
C TYR A 112 29.02 30.67 21.67
N ALA A 113 30.19 31.14 22.02
CA ALA A 113 30.40 32.47 22.61
C ALA A 113 30.15 33.56 21.57
N MET A 114 29.47 34.63 21.96
CA MET A 114 29.22 35.79 21.09
C MET A 114 30.49 36.62 20.83
N ASP A 115 31.53 36.44 21.64
CA ASP A 115 32.79 37.16 21.48
C ASP A 115 33.54 36.65 20.25
N GLY A 116 33.83 37.58 19.33
CA GLY A 116 34.53 37.24 18.07
C GLY A 116 33.68 36.54 17.01
N THR A 117 32.32 36.49 17.17
CA THR A 117 31.38 35.99 16.16
C THR A 117 30.56 37.14 15.57
N PHE A 118 30.37 37.11 14.22
CA PHE A 118 29.57 38.12 13.53
C PHE A 118 28.17 37.53 13.21
N GLU A 119 27.23 38.40 12.96
CA GLU A 119 25.85 38.09 12.56
C GLU A 119 25.77 37.04 11.42
N SER A 120 26.78 36.98 10.54
CA SER A 120 26.77 36.04 9.41
C SER A 120 26.72 34.56 9.81
N ILE A 121 27.25 34.20 11.00
CA ILE A 121 27.18 32.84 11.53
C ILE A 121 25.74 32.52 11.97
N ASP A 122 25.08 33.45 12.67
CA ASP A 122 23.70 33.28 13.12
C ASP A 122 22.74 33.14 11.96
N VAL A 123 22.93 33.95 10.91
CA VAL A 123 22.13 33.86 9.67
C VAL A 123 22.37 32.54 8.95
N ALA A 124 23.60 32.07 8.87
CA ALA A 124 23.90 30.76 8.27
C ALA A 124 23.27 29.61 9.08
N ARG A 125 23.39 29.65 10.42
CA ARG A 125 22.79 28.66 11.31
C ARG A 125 21.29 28.60 11.15
N GLU A 126 20.58 29.71 11.13
CA GLU A 126 19.12 29.75 10.96
C GLU A 126 18.70 29.25 9.57
N ALA A 127 19.47 29.57 8.52
CA ALA A 127 19.22 29.04 7.19
C ALA A 127 19.36 27.51 7.14
N PHE A 128 20.43 26.95 7.74
CA PHE A 128 20.61 25.49 7.81
C PHE A 128 19.59 24.80 8.71
N ARG A 129 19.07 25.47 9.72
CA ARG A 129 17.96 24.95 10.53
C ARG A 129 16.70 24.75 9.66
N GLN A 130 16.36 25.74 8.83
CA GLN A 130 15.23 25.63 7.87
C GLN A 130 15.44 24.47 6.89
N VAL A 131 16.67 24.30 6.39
CA VAL A 131 17.02 23.15 5.54
C VAL A 131 16.83 21.83 6.27
N LYS A 132 17.26 21.73 7.54
CA LYS A 132 17.07 20.53 8.37
C LYS A 132 15.59 20.18 8.50
N ASP A 133 14.74 21.13 8.83
CA ASP A 133 13.29 20.92 9.00
C ASP A 133 12.64 20.43 7.70
N LEU A 134 12.99 21.03 6.57
CA LEU A 134 12.51 20.60 5.25
C LEU A 134 13.02 19.20 4.87
N THR A 135 14.28 18.89 5.18
CA THR A 135 14.87 17.57 4.91
C THR A 135 14.18 16.47 5.70
N ILE A 136 13.85 16.71 6.98
CA ILE A 136 13.10 15.77 7.81
C ILE A 136 11.71 15.52 7.20
N LYS A 137 11.00 16.57 6.80
CA LYS A 137 9.69 16.46 6.13
C LYS A 137 9.79 15.66 4.83
N LEU A 138 10.76 15.98 3.96
CA LEU A 138 10.97 15.28 2.70
C LEU A 138 11.24 13.79 2.93
N SER A 139 12.14 13.46 3.85
CA SER A 139 12.48 12.08 4.17
C SER A 139 11.26 11.28 4.67
N MET A 140 10.37 11.91 5.46
CA MET A 140 9.11 11.31 5.89
C MET A 140 8.20 10.99 4.71
N VAL A 141 7.98 11.97 3.81
CA VAL A 141 7.10 11.84 2.65
C VAL A 141 7.63 10.79 1.67
N GLU A 142 8.93 10.82 1.37
CA GLU A 142 9.57 9.84 0.47
C GLU A 142 9.48 8.40 1.00
N ASN A 143 9.76 8.18 2.28
CA ASN A 143 9.63 6.86 2.90
C ASN A 143 8.17 6.38 2.91
N ALA A 144 7.22 7.27 3.16
CA ALA A 144 5.79 6.98 3.09
C ALA A 144 5.39 6.57 1.66
N ALA A 145 5.80 7.33 0.65
CA ALA A 145 5.54 7.04 -0.76
C ALA A 145 6.14 5.69 -1.19
N TYR A 146 7.37 5.39 -0.79
CA TYR A 146 8.01 4.10 -1.07
C TYR A 146 7.24 2.91 -0.49
N ARG A 147 6.79 3.01 0.78
CA ARG A 147 5.98 1.97 1.44
C ARG A 147 4.62 1.79 0.76
N LEU A 148 3.95 2.88 0.40
CA LEU A 148 2.69 2.83 -0.37
C LEU A 148 2.89 2.19 -1.74
N ALA A 149 3.90 2.59 -2.50
CA ALA A 149 4.21 2.02 -3.81
C ALA A 149 4.45 0.51 -3.73
N THR A 150 5.19 0.06 -2.71
CA THR A 150 5.43 -1.37 -2.45
C THR A 150 4.11 -2.11 -2.13
N SER A 151 3.23 -1.51 -1.33
CA SER A 151 1.92 -2.08 -0.98
C SER A 151 1.00 -2.14 -2.19
N ILE A 152 0.98 -1.10 -3.03
CA ILE A 152 0.24 -1.06 -4.31
C ILE A 152 0.69 -2.20 -5.21
N LYS A 153 2.01 -2.39 -5.39
CA LYS A 153 2.58 -3.48 -6.20
C LYS A 153 2.15 -4.87 -5.70
N LYS A 154 2.14 -5.09 -4.36
CA LYS A 154 1.67 -6.34 -3.75
C LYS A 154 0.16 -6.53 -3.97
N THR A 155 -0.65 -5.49 -3.78
CA THR A 155 -2.11 -5.52 -3.95
C THR A 155 -2.47 -5.78 -5.41
N GLN A 156 -1.78 -5.13 -6.35
CA GLN A 156 -1.95 -5.35 -7.78
C GLN A 156 -1.67 -6.80 -8.20
N LYS A 157 -0.57 -7.39 -7.71
CA LYS A 157 -0.25 -8.80 -7.99
C LYS A 157 -1.35 -9.74 -7.49
N ARG A 158 -1.90 -9.48 -6.27
CA ARG A 158 -3.00 -10.29 -5.72
C ARG A 158 -4.30 -10.12 -6.52
N ALA A 159 -4.64 -8.89 -6.90
CA ALA A 159 -5.81 -8.62 -7.73
C ALA A 159 -5.71 -9.31 -9.10
N ASN A 160 -4.55 -9.25 -9.74
CA ASN A 160 -4.31 -9.92 -11.01
C ASN A 160 -4.40 -11.45 -10.89
N ALA A 161 -3.89 -12.05 -9.81
CA ALA A 161 -4.00 -13.47 -9.57
C ALA A 161 -5.47 -13.90 -9.38
N LEU A 162 -6.25 -13.13 -8.62
CA LEU A 162 -7.68 -13.38 -8.46
C LEU A 162 -8.43 -13.28 -9.80
N LYS A 163 -8.20 -12.22 -10.57
CA LYS A 163 -8.87 -11.96 -11.84
C LYS A 163 -8.54 -12.99 -12.93
N ASN A 164 -7.25 -13.30 -13.10
CA ASN A 164 -6.77 -14.02 -14.26
C ASN A 164 -6.60 -15.53 -14.02
N ILE A 165 -6.50 -15.95 -12.75
CA ILE A 165 -6.27 -17.35 -12.39
C ILE A 165 -7.44 -17.89 -11.60
N THR A 166 -7.73 -17.31 -10.43
CA THR A 166 -8.68 -17.89 -9.47
C THR A 166 -10.12 -17.86 -9.98
N ILE A 167 -10.60 -16.71 -10.43
CA ILE A 167 -11.97 -16.56 -10.95
C ILE A 167 -12.23 -17.45 -12.17
N PRO A 168 -11.39 -17.48 -13.23
CA PRO A 168 -11.60 -18.38 -14.37
C PRO A 168 -11.56 -19.87 -13.98
N THR A 169 -10.65 -20.26 -13.10
CA THR A 169 -10.55 -21.65 -12.62
C THR A 169 -11.83 -22.10 -11.92
N TYR A 170 -12.34 -21.31 -10.96
CA TYR A 170 -13.58 -21.66 -10.28
C TYR A 170 -14.81 -21.55 -11.19
N THR A 171 -14.83 -20.63 -12.14
CA THR A 171 -15.89 -20.55 -13.15
C THR A 171 -15.95 -21.81 -14.00
N GLY A 172 -14.81 -22.28 -14.51
CA GLY A 172 -14.71 -23.51 -15.25
C GLY A 172 -15.08 -24.76 -14.41
N LEU A 173 -14.69 -24.77 -13.14
CA LEU A 173 -15.04 -25.86 -12.21
C LEU A 173 -16.54 -25.93 -11.96
N VAL A 174 -17.17 -24.79 -11.66
CA VAL A 174 -18.63 -24.69 -11.47
C VAL A 174 -19.39 -25.17 -12.71
N TYR A 175 -18.95 -24.73 -13.90
CA TYR A 175 -19.55 -25.15 -15.17
C TYR A 175 -19.46 -26.67 -15.37
N LYS A 176 -18.28 -27.26 -15.17
CA LYS A 176 -18.09 -28.72 -15.28
C LYS A 176 -18.97 -29.51 -14.32
N ILE A 177 -18.97 -29.13 -13.03
CA ILE A 177 -19.77 -29.83 -12.02
C ILE A 177 -21.27 -29.70 -12.33
N SER A 178 -21.72 -28.52 -12.78
CA SER A 178 -23.13 -28.29 -13.12
C SER A 178 -23.59 -29.20 -14.27
N ASN A 179 -22.81 -29.26 -15.35
CA ASN A 179 -23.12 -30.10 -16.51
C ASN A 179 -23.17 -31.59 -16.15
N GLU A 180 -22.21 -32.06 -15.38
CA GLU A 180 -22.18 -33.46 -14.92
C GLU A 180 -23.37 -33.82 -14.03
N LEU A 181 -23.81 -32.88 -13.19
CA LEU A 181 -25.00 -33.10 -12.35
C LEU A 181 -26.27 -33.12 -13.19
N GLU A 182 -26.41 -32.20 -14.15
CA GLU A 182 -27.55 -32.18 -15.09
C GLU A 182 -27.63 -33.47 -15.91
N GLU A 183 -26.48 -34.00 -16.38
CA GLU A 183 -26.44 -35.26 -17.11
C GLU A 183 -26.90 -36.44 -16.24
N LYS A 184 -26.45 -36.52 -14.99
CA LYS A 184 -26.93 -37.53 -14.05
C LYS A 184 -28.41 -37.42 -13.73
N GLU A 185 -28.93 -36.21 -13.55
CA GLU A 185 -30.36 -36.00 -13.35
C GLU A 185 -31.19 -36.48 -14.56
N ARG A 186 -30.72 -36.23 -15.78
CA ARG A 186 -31.35 -36.73 -17.03
C ARG A 186 -31.30 -38.27 -17.11
N GLU A 187 -30.18 -38.88 -16.74
CA GLU A 187 -30.08 -40.33 -16.67
C GLU A 187 -31.03 -40.94 -15.66
N GLU A 188 -31.10 -40.39 -14.43
CA GLU A 188 -32.01 -40.88 -13.40
C GLU A 188 -33.49 -40.71 -13.81
N PHE A 189 -33.83 -39.58 -14.42
CA PHE A 189 -35.18 -39.38 -14.95
C PHE A 189 -35.52 -40.40 -16.03
N THR A 190 -34.60 -40.72 -16.93
CA THR A 190 -34.78 -41.73 -17.96
C THR A 190 -34.97 -43.11 -17.34
N ARG A 191 -34.16 -43.50 -16.36
CA ARG A 191 -34.30 -44.76 -15.61
C ARG A 191 -35.65 -44.86 -14.92
N LEU A 192 -36.10 -43.80 -14.24
CA LEU A 192 -37.42 -43.77 -13.60
C LEU A 192 -38.58 -43.94 -14.62
N LYS A 193 -38.47 -43.34 -15.80
CA LYS A 193 -39.44 -43.47 -16.88
C LYS A 193 -39.53 -44.90 -17.42
N VAL A 194 -38.37 -45.56 -17.56
CA VAL A 194 -38.33 -46.99 -17.98
C VAL A 194 -38.94 -47.87 -16.91
N ILE A 195 -38.58 -47.68 -15.64
CA ILE A 195 -39.13 -48.47 -14.52
C ILE A 195 -40.67 -48.26 -14.42
N LYS A 196 -41.19 -47.04 -14.60
CA LYS A 196 -42.64 -46.77 -14.62
C LYS A 196 -43.34 -47.53 -15.75
N ARG A 197 -42.77 -47.53 -16.96
CA ARG A 197 -43.30 -48.30 -18.09
C ARG A 197 -43.33 -49.79 -17.85
N MET A 198 -42.24 -50.35 -17.24
CA MET A 198 -42.17 -51.77 -16.91
C MET A 198 -43.22 -52.16 -15.85
N LYS A 199 -43.39 -51.33 -14.80
CA LYS A 199 -44.42 -51.55 -13.76
C LYS A 199 -45.85 -51.53 -14.38
N GLN A 200 -46.13 -50.59 -15.25
CA GLN A 200 -47.44 -50.51 -15.95
C GLN A 200 -47.69 -51.76 -16.81
N LYS A 201 -46.71 -52.24 -17.59
CA LYS A 201 -46.83 -53.49 -18.34
C LYS A 201 -47.11 -54.69 -17.45
N ASN A 202 -46.39 -54.86 -16.34
CA ASN A 202 -46.55 -55.96 -15.41
C ASN A 202 -47.91 -55.94 -14.70
N THR A 203 -48.48 -54.76 -14.45
CA THR A 203 -49.82 -54.60 -13.85
C THR A 203 -50.94 -55.01 -14.85
N ILE A 204 -50.77 -54.65 -16.13
CA ILE A 204 -51.70 -55.07 -17.18
C ILE A 204 -51.67 -56.60 -17.38
N LEU A 205 -50.49 -57.22 -17.38
CA LEU A 205 -50.33 -58.68 -17.51
C LEU A 205 -50.88 -59.46 -16.30
N LYS A 206 -50.90 -58.86 -15.08
CA LYS A 206 -51.50 -59.45 -13.87
C LYS A 206 -52.99 -59.37 -13.84
N ASN A 207 -53.61 -58.36 -14.50
CA ASN A 207 -55.05 -58.18 -14.58
C ASN A 207 -55.71 -58.96 -15.72
N GLN A 208 -54.90 -59.61 -16.59
CA GLN A 208 -55.36 -60.44 -17.67
C GLN A 208 -55.25 -61.95 -17.33
N LYS A 209 -54.82 -62.31 -16.17
CA LYS A 209 -54.86 -63.68 -15.59
C LYS A 209 -55.91 -63.75 -14.47
#